data_0e7034544ac89451ff5857a9c5e3587e
#
_entry.id   0e7034544ac89451ff5857a9c5e3587e
#
_cell.length_a   1.000
_cell.length_b   1.000
_cell.length_c   1.000
_cell.angle_alpha   90.00
_cell.angle_beta   90.00
_cell.angle_gamma   90.00
#
_symmetry.space_group_name_H-M   'P 1'
#
loop_
_entity.id
_entity.type
_entity.pdbx_description
1 polymer ?
#
loop_
_entity_poly.entity_id
_entity_poly.type
_entity_poly.pdbx_seq_one_letter_code
_entity_poly.pdbx_strand_id
1 'polypeptide(L)'
;MAECVKCGFEATPGSAACERCTWPFTFASWSSTVHKIRRITLDTGCINAKGADPHLNTLERWADAGLLELERSKAMLEELKGEARVAKAQSLGPHPNLFTLGISVLDGPDVLAGPDLSGPLQRTLFPTAIPLTDNQRRDVEHLRLHVRTGGDIFLTLNPNDFVTRGRQAELASIGIWVLSPRELVELVTKLYGWV
;
A
#
# COMPACT_ATOMS: atom_id res chain seq x y z
N MET A 1 5.49 -23.25 1.47
CA MET A 1 6.47 -22.24 1.94
C MET A 1 5.91 -20.90 1.53
N ALA A 2 5.92 -19.89 2.36
CA ALA A 2 5.42 -18.55 2.02
C ALA A 2 6.62 -17.67 1.62
N GLU A 3 6.58 -17.11 0.41
CA GLU A 3 7.56 -16.14 -0.03
C GLU A 3 7.23 -14.77 0.54
N CYS A 4 8.21 -14.09 1.11
CA CYS A 4 8.03 -12.74 1.64
C CYS A 4 7.79 -11.74 0.49
N VAL A 5 6.64 -11.13 0.45
CA VAL A 5 6.25 -10.15 -0.59
C VAL A 5 7.17 -8.92 -0.62
N LYS A 6 7.84 -8.62 0.51
CA LYS A 6 8.72 -7.45 0.64
C LYS A 6 10.12 -7.67 0.02
N CYS A 7 10.67 -8.87 0.14
CA CYS A 7 12.06 -9.14 -0.27
C CYS A 7 12.28 -10.45 -1.03
N GLY A 8 11.23 -11.23 -1.33
CA GLY A 8 11.31 -12.49 -2.06
C GLY A 8 11.97 -13.64 -1.29
N PHE A 9 12.26 -13.49 0.00
CA PHE A 9 12.87 -14.55 0.80
C PHE A 9 11.84 -15.62 1.17
N GLU A 10 12.18 -16.90 1.01
CA GLU A 10 11.35 -18.00 1.50
C GLU A 10 11.39 -18.06 3.01
N ALA A 11 10.26 -17.73 3.64
CA ALA A 11 10.14 -17.72 5.09
C ALA A 11 9.84 -19.11 5.65
N THR A 12 10.33 -19.37 6.85
CA THR A 12 9.99 -20.59 7.60
C THR A 12 8.48 -20.62 7.88
N PRO A 13 7.80 -21.75 7.61
CA PRO A 13 6.38 -21.87 7.91
C PRO A 13 6.09 -21.58 9.38
N GLY A 14 5.12 -20.68 9.64
CA GLY A 14 4.74 -20.28 11.00
C GLY A 14 5.55 -19.15 11.61
N SER A 15 6.57 -18.61 10.91
CA SER A 15 7.27 -17.42 11.36
C SER A 15 6.31 -16.23 11.50
N ALA A 16 6.49 -15.43 12.55
CA ALA A 16 5.72 -14.19 12.76
C ALA A 16 6.15 -13.06 11.84
N ALA A 17 7.40 -13.09 11.37
CA ALA A 17 7.98 -12.10 10.47
C ALA A 17 9.05 -12.76 9.58
N CYS A 18 9.38 -12.09 8.48
CA CYS A 18 10.46 -12.50 7.58
C CYS A 18 11.81 -12.44 8.30
N GLU A 19 12.56 -13.53 8.28
CA GLU A 19 13.88 -13.62 8.94
C GLU A 19 14.93 -12.72 8.26
N ARG A 20 14.72 -12.36 6.99
CA ARG A 20 15.62 -11.53 6.22
C ARG A 20 15.37 -10.03 6.37
N CYS A 21 14.11 -9.58 6.24
CA CYS A 21 13.76 -8.16 6.20
C CYS A 21 12.85 -7.71 7.35
N THR A 22 12.55 -8.61 8.29
CA THR A 22 11.67 -8.39 9.45
C THR A 22 10.22 -7.99 9.11
N TRP A 23 9.81 -8.11 7.84
CA TRP A 23 8.44 -7.83 7.43
C TRP A 23 7.45 -8.72 8.20
N PRO A 24 6.46 -8.15 8.90
CA PRO A 24 5.52 -8.92 9.69
C PRO A 24 4.52 -9.68 8.82
N PHE A 25 4.23 -10.93 9.17
CA PHE A 25 3.24 -11.76 8.46
C PHE A 25 1.85 -11.72 9.10
N THR A 26 1.71 -11.17 10.30
CA THR A 26 0.43 -11.01 10.98
C THR A 26 0.35 -9.65 11.66
N PHE A 27 -0.87 -9.13 11.88
CA PHE A 27 -1.04 -7.89 12.64
C PHE A 27 -0.46 -7.98 14.06
N ALA A 28 -0.59 -9.15 14.69
CA ALA A 28 -0.03 -9.38 16.02
C ALA A 28 1.50 -9.28 16.06
N SER A 29 2.17 -9.58 14.95
CA SER A 29 3.63 -9.54 14.88
C SER A 29 4.22 -8.14 14.72
N TRP A 30 3.43 -7.12 14.38
CA TRP A 30 3.91 -5.74 14.29
C TRP A 30 4.54 -5.26 15.61
N SER A 31 3.96 -5.60 16.74
CA SER A 31 4.47 -5.19 18.06
C SER A 31 5.78 -5.87 18.45
N SER A 32 6.10 -7.01 17.86
CA SER A 32 7.30 -7.80 18.15
C SER A 32 8.40 -7.68 17.09
N THR A 33 8.15 -6.93 16.02
CA THR A 33 9.13 -6.72 14.95
C THR A 33 9.87 -5.39 15.09
N VAL A 34 11.09 -5.32 14.58
CA VAL A 34 11.85 -4.07 14.45
C VAL A 34 11.41 -3.25 13.24
N HIS A 35 10.58 -3.82 12.37
CA HIS A 35 10.04 -3.09 11.24
C HIS A 35 9.09 -1.99 11.71
N LYS A 36 9.31 -0.76 11.24
CA LYS A 36 8.45 0.39 11.53
C LYS A 36 7.56 0.70 10.34
N ILE A 37 6.28 0.94 10.60
CA ILE A 37 5.37 1.48 9.60
C ILE A 37 5.86 2.89 9.28
N ARG A 38 6.20 3.14 8.03
CA ARG A 38 6.69 4.42 7.57
C ARG A 38 6.06 4.86 6.25
N ARG A 39 6.03 3.99 5.24
CA ARG A 39 5.63 4.30 3.89
C ARG A 39 4.19 3.87 3.63
N ILE A 40 3.32 4.85 3.47
CA ILE A 40 1.88 4.67 3.30
C ILE A 40 1.50 5.04 1.87
N THR A 41 1.12 4.05 1.08
CA THR A 41 0.59 4.30 -0.27
C THR A 41 -0.89 4.64 -0.18
N LEU A 42 -1.28 5.79 -0.68
CA LEU A 42 -2.68 6.23 -0.70
C LEU A 42 -3.41 5.71 -1.94
N ASP A 43 -4.66 5.33 -1.77
CA ASP A 43 -5.62 5.14 -2.85
C ASP A 43 -6.21 6.50 -3.30
N THR A 44 -6.70 6.55 -4.53
CA THR A 44 -7.32 7.75 -5.13
C THR A 44 -8.48 8.29 -4.28
N GLY A 45 -9.25 7.42 -3.62
CA GLY A 45 -10.32 7.79 -2.71
C GLY A 45 -9.82 8.64 -1.54
N CYS A 46 -8.64 8.35 -1.00
CA CYS A 46 -8.04 9.11 0.10
C CYS A 46 -7.69 10.53 -0.31
N ILE A 47 -7.21 10.75 -1.54
CA ILE A 47 -6.92 12.10 -2.05
C ILE A 47 -8.20 12.94 -2.13
N ASN A 48 -9.30 12.34 -2.58
CA ASN A 48 -10.58 13.03 -2.68
C ASN A 48 -11.13 13.45 -1.31
N ALA A 49 -10.89 12.67 -0.27
CA ALA A 49 -11.35 12.90 1.10
C ALA A 49 -10.37 13.75 1.95
N LYS A 50 -9.20 14.12 1.39
CA LYS A 50 -8.20 14.97 2.06
C LYS A 50 -8.84 16.28 2.53
N GLY A 51 -8.67 16.58 3.83
CA GLY A 51 -9.28 17.73 4.50
C GLY A 51 -10.70 17.48 5.03
N ALA A 52 -11.39 16.42 4.62
CA ALA A 52 -12.73 16.07 5.10
C ALA A 52 -12.74 14.91 6.11
N ASP A 53 -11.83 13.96 5.98
CA ASP A 53 -11.72 12.82 6.90
C ASP A 53 -10.76 13.15 8.06
N PRO A 54 -11.21 13.06 9.34
CA PRO A 54 -10.40 13.44 10.49
C PRO A 54 -9.19 12.52 10.71
N HIS A 55 -9.29 11.25 10.33
CA HIS A 55 -8.17 10.30 10.45
C HIS A 55 -7.11 10.55 9.38
N LEU A 56 -7.51 10.87 8.14
CA LEU A 56 -6.57 11.33 7.12
C LEU A 56 -5.85 12.61 7.54
N ASN A 57 -6.55 13.57 8.13
CA ASN A 57 -5.94 14.79 8.64
C ASN A 57 -4.91 14.50 9.77
N THR A 58 -5.15 13.47 10.58
CA THR A 58 -4.18 13.01 11.57
C THR A 58 -2.94 12.41 10.92
N LEU A 59 -3.13 11.55 9.91
CA LEU A 59 -2.01 10.96 9.16
C LEU A 59 -1.19 12.03 8.42
N GLU A 60 -1.83 13.06 7.88
CA GLU A 60 -1.13 14.21 7.28
C GLU A 60 -0.27 14.96 8.30
N ARG A 61 -0.81 15.24 9.49
CA ARG A 61 -0.01 15.89 10.56
C ARG A 61 1.21 15.03 10.95
N TRP A 62 1.05 13.71 11.01
CA TRP A 62 2.18 12.81 11.28
C TRP A 62 3.20 12.78 10.14
N ALA A 63 2.74 12.89 8.89
CA ALA A 63 3.63 13.01 7.75
C ALA A 63 4.39 14.35 7.75
N ASP A 64 3.72 15.46 8.06
CA ASP A 64 4.34 16.79 8.19
C ASP A 64 5.38 16.81 9.32
N ALA A 65 5.15 16.03 10.38
CA ALA A 65 6.12 15.82 11.47
C ALA A 65 7.26 14.84 11.11
N GLY A 66 7.27 14.28 9.91
CA GLY A 66 8.30 13.33 9.45
C GLY A 66 8.21 11.93 10.06
N LEU A 67 7.07 11.61 10.69
CA LEU A 67 6.82 10.30 11.31
C LEU A 67 6.41 9.25 10.30
N LEU A 68 5.68 9.65 9.25
CA LEU A 68 5.23 8.84 8.13
C LEU A 68 5.62 9.47 6.80
N GLU A 69 5.60 8.68 5.76
CA GLU A 69 5.71 9.12 4.37
C GLU A 69 4.42 8.74 3.64
N LEU A 70 3.62 9.74 3.28
CA LEU A 70 2.42 9.53 2.46
C LEU A 70 2.81 9.61 0.99
N GLU A 71 2.56 8.55 0.25
CA GLU A 71 2.99 8.40 -1.14
C GLU A 71 1.79 8.24 -2.08
N ARG A 72 1.96 8.71 -3.30
CA ARG A 72 1.00 8.53 -4.40
C ARG A 72 1.61 7.76 -5.55
N SER A 73 0.84 6.91 -6.20
CA SER A 73 1.26 6.26 -7.44
C SER A 73 1.07 7.18 -8.65
N LYS A 74 1.81 6.90 -9.74
CA LYS A 74 1.58 7.59 -11.02
C LYS A 74 0.19 7.30 -11.58
N ALA A 75 -0.27 6.05 -11.45
CA ALA A 75 -1.61 5.64 -11.89
C ALA A 75 -2.71 6.48 -11.22
N MET A 76 -2.53 6.87 -9.95
CA MET A 76 -3.44 7.76 -9.25
C MET A 76 -3.59 9.12 -9.96
N LEU A 77 -2.50 9.71 -10.45
CA LEU A 77 -2.56 11.00 -11.16
C LEU A 77 -3.37 10.91 -12.45
N GLU A 78 -3.34 9.77 -13.12
CA GLU A 78 -4.10 9.54 -14.37
C GLU A 78 -5.61 9.39 -14.10
N GLU A 79 -5.99 8.99 -12.89
CA GLU A 79 -7.40 8.87 -12.46
C GLU A 79 -8.00 10.19 -11.97
N LEU A 80 -7.19 11.09 -11.43
CA LEU A 80 -7.65 12.34 -10.86
C LEU A 80 -8.10 13.30 -11.95
N LYS A 81 -9.36 13.73 -11.85
CA LYS A 81 -9.94 14.75 -12.72
C LYS A 81 -10.01 16.08 -11.98
N GLY A 82 -9.53 17.13 -12.62
CA GLY A 82 -9.57 18.51 -12.13
C GLY A 82 -8.28 18.94 -11.41
N GLU A 83 -7.87 20.17 -11.70
CA GLU A 83 -6.59 20.75 -11.27
C GLU A 83 -6.38 20.73 -9.75
N ALA A 84 -7.42 21.03 -8.97
CA ALA A 84 -7.34 21.03 -7.51
C ALA A 84 -7.00 19.66 -6.91
N ARG A 85 -7.54 18.57 -7.49
CA ARG A 85 -7.26 17.21 -7.04
C ARG A 85 -5.85 16.76 -7.44
N VAL A 86 -5.46 17.11 -8.65
CA VAL A 86 -4.09 16.85 -9.14
C VAL A 86 -3.07 17.61 -8.28
N ALA A 87 -3.32 18.87 -7.94
CA ALA A 87 -2.47 19.65 -7.05
C ALA A 87 -2.35 19.03 -5.65
N LYS A 88 -3.47 18.57 -5.08
CA LYS A 88 -3.45 17.83 -3.80
C LYS A 88 -2.59 16.56 -3.88
N ALA A 89 -2.71 15.78 -4.95
CA ALA A 89 -1.89 14.60 -5.13
C ALA A 89 -0.42 14.94 -5.33
N GLN A 90 -0.11 16.01 -6.06
CA GLN A 90 1.26 16.45 -6.29
C GLN A 90 1.98 16.95 -5.03
N SER A 91 1.23 17.38 -4.00
CA SER A 91 1.82 17.73 -2.69
C SER A 91 2.31 16.52 -1.89
N LEU A 92 1.93 15.31 -2.27
CA LEU A 92 2.40 14.07 -1.66
C LEU A 92 3.70 13.61 -2.32
N GLY A 93 4.52 12.88 -1.56
CA GLY A 93 5.71 12.24 -2.08
C GLY A 93 5.39 11.33 -3.27
N PRO A 94 6.19 11.36 -4.34
CA PRO A 94 6.03 10.41 -5.44
C PRO A 94 6.42 9.01 -4.97
N HIS A 95 5.56 8.05 -5.27
CA HIS A 95 5.90 6.65 -5.13
C HIS A 95 6.91 6.27 -6.23
N PRO A 96 7.97 5.53 -5.94
CA PRO A 96 8.85 5.00 -6.98
C PRO A 96 8.04 4.24 -8.03
N ASN A 97 8.33 4.48 -9.30
CA ASN A 97 7.69 3.74 -10.39
C ASN A 97 8.49 2.46 -10.70
N LEU A 98 7.87 1.54 -11.43
CA LEU A 98 8.64 0.44 -12.01
C LEU A 98 9.57 0.98 -13.09
N PHE A 99 10.81 0.46 -13.08
CA PHE A 99 11.78 0.81 -14.11
C PHE A 99 11.24 0.46 -15.50
N THR A 100 11.24 1.44 -16.40
CA THR A 100 10.81 1.29 -17.79
C THR A 100 11.95 1.72 -18.69
N LEU A 101 12.43 0.81 -19.54
CA LEU A 101 13.53 1.08 -20.47
C LEU A 101 13.17 2.27 -21.39
N GLY A 102 14.07 3.23 -21.48
CA GLY A 102 13.88 4.44 -22.29
C GLY A 102 13.11 5.57 -21.61
N ILE A 103 12.56 5.35 -20.39
CA ILE A 103 11.84 6.36 -19.59
C ILE A 103 12.53 6.57 -18.25
N SER A 104 12.90 5.48 -17.58
CA SER A 104 13.53 5.53 -16.26
C SER A 104 15.05 5.70 -16.38
N VAL A 105 15.66 6.38 -15.42
CA VAL A 105 17.11 6.62 -15.38
C VAL A 105 17.72 5.58 -14.45
N LEU A 106 18.83 4.95 -14.85
CA LEU A 106 19.66 4.14 -13.98
C LEU A 106 20.13 5.03 -12.82
N ASP A 107 20.03 4.56 -11.59
CA ASP A 107 20.23 5.33 -10.34
C ASP A 107 19.08 6.29 -9.97
N GLY A 108 17.96 6.27 -10.71
CA GLY A 108 16.74 6.98 -10.35
C GLY A 108 15.94 6.25 -9.25
N PRO A 109 14.81 6.83 -8.80
CA PRO A 109 13.95 6.24 -7.77
C PRO A 109 13.15 5.02 -8.25
N ASP A 110 13.19 4.70 -9.54
CA ASP A 110 12.42 3.61 -10.12
C ASP A 110 13.02 2.24 -9.79
N VAL A 111 12.17 1.26 -9.52
CA VAL A 111 12.60 -0.09 -9.15
C VAL A 111 12.50 -1.06 -10.32
N LEU A 112 13.44 -1.99 -10.42
CA LEU A 112 13.40 -3.06 -11.40
C LEU A 112 12.18 -3.97 -11.19
N ALA A 113 11.63 -4.48 -12.28
CA ALA A 113 10.48 -5.37 -12.20
C ALA A 113 10.81 -6.63 -11.38
N GLY A 114 10.02 -6.86 -10.33
CA GLY A 114 10.03 -8.11 -9.55
C GLY A 114 9.06 -9.15 -10.13
N PRO A 115 8.73 -10.21 -9.38
CA PRO A 115 7.76 -11.22 -9.82
C PRO A 115 6.40 -10.59 -10.17
N ASP A 116 5.74 -11.15 -11.18
CA ASP A 116 4.40 -10.67 -11.56
C ASP A 116 3.35 -11.13 -10.55
N LEU A 117 2.85 -10.17 -9.78
CA LEU A 117 1.81 -10.38 -8.77
C LEU A 117 0.39 -10.14 -9.32
N SER A 118 0.23 -9.75 -10.60
CA SER A 118 -1.07 -9.41 -11.17
C SER A 118 -2.07 -10.56 -11.07
N GLY A 119 -1.66 -11.76 -11.42
CA GLY A 119 -2.50 -12.96 -11.34
C GLY A 119 -2.93 -13.33 -9.92
N PRO A 120 -2.03 -13.43 -8.94
CA PRO A 120 -2.38 -13.61 -7.52
C PRO A 120 -3.32 -12.54 -6.99
N LEU A 121 -3.01 -11.26 -7.20
CA LEU A 121 -3.83 -10.14 -6.76
C LEU A 121 -5.22 -10.14 -7.40
N GLN A 122 -5.31 -10.41 -8.70
CA GLN A 122 -6.59 -10.53 -9.39
C GLN A 122 -7.47 -11.61 -8.76
N ARG A 123 -6.92 -12.80 -8.49
CA ARG A 123 -7.68 -13.90 -7.89
C ARG A 123 -8.15 -13.56 -6.48
N THR A 124 -7.34 -12.86 -5.70
CA THR A 124 -7.71 -12.43 -4.35
C THR A 124 -8.80 -11.36 -4.38
N LEU A 125 -8.64 -10.32 -5.20
CA LEU A 125 -9.58 -9.19 -5.23
C LEU A 125 -10.88 -9.53 -5.98
N PHE A 126 -10.75 -10.22 -7.12
CA PHE A 126 -11.84 -10.43 -8.08
C PHE A 126 -11.90 -11.87 -8.58
N PRO A 127 -12.16 -12.87 -7.70
CA PRO A 127 -12.05 -14.29 -8.03
C PRO A 127 -12.98 -14.74 -9.15
N THR A 128 -14.09 -14.04 -9.37
CA THR A 128 -15.12 -14.41 -10.36
C THR A 128 -15.19 -13.45 -11.55
N ALA A 129 -14.42 -12.36 -11.55
CA ALA A 129 -14.48 -11.36 -12.61
C ALA A 129 -13.55 -11.70 -13.77
N ILE A 130 -14.10 -12.21 -14.86
CA ILE A 130 -13.36 -12.49 -16.11
C ILE A 130 -14.24 -12.05 -17.30
N PRO A 131 -13.83 -11.03 -18.06
CA PRO A 131 -12.68 -10.14 -17.86
C PRO A 131 -12.90 -9.12 -16.75
N LEU A 132 -11.79 -8.57 -16.22
CA LEU A 132 -11.85 -7.44 -15.28
C LEU A 132 -12.34 -6.19 -15.99
N THR A 133 -13.12 -5.38 -15.27
CA THR A 133 -13.44 -3.99 -15.66
C THR A 133 -12.18 -3.11 -15.58
N ASP A 134 -12.21 -1.92 -16.19
CA ASP A 134 -11.10 -0.98 -16.12
C ASP A 134 -10.78 -0.56 -14.69
N ASN A 135 -11.80 -0.31 -13.86
CA ASN A 135 -11.59 0.03 -12.45
C ASN A 135 -10.92 -1.12 -11.69
N GLN A 136 -11.40 -2.36 -11.87
CA GLN A 136 -10.79 -3.53 -11.23
C GLN A 136 -9.33 -3.75 -11.67
N ARG A 137 -9.02 -3.51 -12.95
CA ARG A 137 -7.62 -3.55 -13.43
C ARG A 137 -6.75 -2.51 -12.74
N ARG A 138 -7.28 -1.31 -12.52
CA ARG A 138 -6.57 -0.24 -11.80
C ARG A 138 -6.33 -0.60 -10.34
N ASP A 139 -7.33 -1.15 -9.64
CA ASP A 139 -7.18 -1.60 -8.26
C ASP A 139 -6.06 -2.64 -8.13
N VAL A 140 -6.01 -3.62 -9.04
CA VAL A 140 -4.92 -4.61 -9.09
C VAL A 140 -3.57 -3.91 -9.34
N GLU A 141 -3.51 -2.96 -10.26
CA GLU A 141 -2.28 -2.23 -10.59
C GLU A 141 -1.78 -1.37 -9.42
N HIS A 142 -2.67 -0.69 -8.70
CA HIS A 142 -2.32 0.09 -7.50
C HIS A 142 -1.67 -0.79 -6.44
N LEU A 143 -2.27 -1.96 -6.12
CA LEU A 143 -1.67 -2.88 -5.16
C LEU A 143 -0.37 -3.49 -5.68
N ARG A 144 -0.29 -3.81 -6.96
CA ARG A 144 0.93 -4.32 -7.59
C ARG A 144 2.09 -3.33 -7.44
N LEU A 145 1.84 -2.06 -7.72
CA LEU A 145 2.81 -0.99 -7.55
C LEU A 145 3.21 -0.84 -6.08
N HIS A 146 2.23 -0.78 -5.18
CA HIS A 146 2.47 -0.71 -3.74
C HIS A 146 3.44 -1.79 -3.25
N VAL A 147 3.19 -3.06 -3.60
CA VAL A 147 4.05 -4.17 -3.19
C VAL A 147 5.45 -4.05 -3.79
N ARG A 148 5.54 -3.81 -5.10
CA ARG A 148 6.82 -3.76 -5.81
C ARG A 148 7.72 -2.63 -5.36
N THR A 149 7.16 -1.52 -4.95
CA THR A 149 7.92 -0.37 -4.49
C THR A 149 8.19 -0.38 -2.99
N GLY A 150 7.70 -1.40 -2.31
CA GLY A 150 7.99 -1.64 -0.91
C GLY A 150 7.22 -0.75 0.05
N GLY A 151 6.00 -0.31 -0.29
CA GLY A 151 5.08 0.33 0.64
C GLY A 151 4.81 -0.57 1.85
N ASP A 152 4.55 0.01 3.01
CA ASP A 152 4.25 -0.75 4.23
C ASP A 152 2.75 -0.99 4.35
N ILE A 153 1.96 0.04 4.15
CA ILE A 153 0.49 -0.02 4.22
C ILE A 153 -0.12 0.60 2.97
N PHE A 154 -1.09 -0.08 2.39
CA PHE A 154 -1.97 0.50 1.38
C PHE A 154 -3.22 1.07 2.06
N LEU A 155 -3.44 2.36 1.93
CA LEU A 155 -4.53 3.07 2.60
C LEU A 155 -5.67 3.34 1.62
N THR A 156 -6.88 2.88 1.96
CA THR A 156 -8.06 3.07 1.12
C THR A 156 -9.30 3.46 1.92
N LEU A 157 -10.17 4.25 1.30
CA LEU A 157 -11.54 4.51 1.76
C LEU A 157 -12.57 3.65 1.03
N ASN A 158 -12.13 2.76 0.14
CA ASN A 158 -13.02 1.87 -0.58
C ASN A 158 -13.17 0.53 0.16
N PRO A 159 -14.19 0.40 1.05
CA PRO A 159 -14.38 -0.84 1.79
C PRO A 159 -14.83 -1.99 0.88
N ASN A 160 -15.46 -1.69 -0.25
CA ASN A 160 -16.12 -2.71 -1.06
C ASN A 160 -15.13 -3.63 -1.79
N ASP A 161 -14.04 -3.09 -2.28
CA ASP A 161 -13.10 -3.84 -3.11
C ASP A 161 -11.93 -4.41 -2.31
N PHE A 162 -11.50 -3.74 -1.25
CA PHE A 162 -10.30 -4.09 -0.50
C PHE A 162 -10.54 -4.63 0.92
N VAL A 163 -11.64 -4.22 1.58
CA VAL A 163 -11.84 -4.49 3.03
C VAL A 163 -12.95 -5.49 3.28
N THR A 164 -14.07 -5.41 2.54
CA THR A 164 -15.22 -6.30 2.76
C THR A 164 -15.00 -7.72 2.26
N ARG A 165 -15.85 -8.65 2.69
CA ARG A 165 -15.87 -10.06 2.27
C ARG A 165 -14.58 -10.84 2.60
N GLY A 166 -13.87 -10.45 3.66
CA GLY A 166 -12.64 -11.13 4.06
C GLY A 166 -11.40 -10.80 3.20
N ARG A 167 -11.50 -9.94 2.19
CA ARG A 167 -10.40 -9.60 1.29
C ARG A 167 -9.20 -9.00 2.01
N GLN A 168 -9.44 -8.17 3.02
CA GLN A 168 -8.36 -7.63 3.85
C GLN A 168 -7.56 -8.76 4.51
N ALA A 169 -8.23 -9.77 5.05
CA ALA A 169 -7.56 -10.92 5.65
C ALA A 169 -6.83 -11.79 4.61
N GLU A 170 -7.42 -11.96 3.42
CA GLU A 170 -6.78 -12.69 2.32
C GLU A 170 -5.53 -11.95 1.82
N LEU A 171 -5.59 -10.62 1.66
CA LEU A 171 -4.43 -9.80 1.31
C LEU A 171 -3.36 -9.84 2.40
N ALA A 172 -3.76 -9.76 3.67
CA ALA A 172 -2.85 -9.88 4.81
C ALA A 172 -2.16 -11.25 4.85
N SER A 173 -2.85 -12.34 4.46
CA SER A 173 -2.27 -13.69 4.41
C SER A 173 -1.13 -13.84 3.38
N ILE A 174 -1.10 -12.96 2.38
CA ILE A 174 -0.01 -12.86 1.41
C ILE A 174 0.93 -11.68 1.71
N GLY A 175 0.80 -11.08 2.89
CA GLY A 175 1.69 -10.02 3.39
C GLY A 175 1.37 -8.61 2.88
N ILE A 176 0.19 -8.39 2.35
CA ILE A 176 -0.25 -7.07 1.88
C ILE A 176 -1.23 -6.48 2.90
N TRP A 177 -0.82 -5.37 3.53
CA TRP A 177 -1.61 -4.71 4.55
C TRP A 177 -2.44 -3.57 3.95
N VAL A 178 -3.74 -3.79 3.87
CA VAL A 178 -4.71 -2.78 3.41
C VAL A 178 -5.52 -2.31 4.58
N LEU A 179 -5.49 -1.01 4.89
CA LEU A 179 -6.19 -0.42 6.01
C LEU A 179 -7.03 0.79 5.58
N SER A 180 -8.07 1.05 6.34
CA SER A 180 -8.73 2.36 6.32
C SER A 180 -7.90 3.39 7.13
N PRO A 181 -8.11 4.70 6.91
CA PRO A 181 -7.45 5.74 7.70
C PRO A 181 -7.65 5.57 9.21
N ARG A 182 -8.86 5.20 9.63
CA ARG A 182 -9.18 4.94 11.03
C ARG A 182 -8.35 3.78 11.60
N GLU A 183 -8.34 2.64 10.91
CA GLU A 183 -7.60 1.46 11.37
C GLU A 183 -6.10 1.74 11.46
N LEU A 184 -5.54 2.50 10.52
CA LEU A 184 -4.13 2.87 10.56
C LEU A 184 -3.83 3.80 11.73
N VAL A 185 -4.66 4.82 12.01
CA VAL A 185 -4.50 5.70 13.18
C VAL A 185 -4.54 4.89 14.46
N GLU A 186 -5.54 4.00 14.63
CA GLU A 186 -5.66 3.13 15.81
C GLU A 186 -4.42 2.23 15.97
N LEU A 187 -3.93 1.62 14.88
CA LEU A 187 -2.76 0.75 14.89
C LEU A 187 -1.50 1.52 15.30
N VAL A 188 -1.23 2.65 14.66
CA VAL A 188 -0.03 3.48 14.90
C VAL A 188 -0.05 4.06 16.32
N THR A 189 -1.19 4.55 16.80
CA THR A 189 -1.36 5.02 18.19
C THR A 189 -1.05 3.89 19.18
N LYS A 190 -1.56 2.69 18.94
CA LYS A 190 -1.30 1.52 19.79
C LYS A 190 0.18 1.10 19.79
N LEU A 191 0.85 1.12 18.63
CA LEU A 191 2.24 0.65 18.48
C LEU A 191 3.26 1.66 18.97
N TYR A 192 3.03 2.94 18.72
CA TYR A 192 4.04 3.99 18.90
C TYR A 192 3.62 5.08 19.90
N GLY A 193 2.38 5.06 20.40
CA GLY A 193 1.87 6.06 21.33
C GLY A 193 1.67 7.45 20.71
N TRP A 194 1.58 7.55 19.37
CA TRP A 194 1.36 8.85 18.72
C TRP A 194 -0.09 9.33 18.90
N VAL A 195 -0.23 10.62 19.16
CA VAL A 195 -1.53 11.28 19.44
C VAL A 195 -1.80 12.40 18.43
#